data_720abd7e331d57962239b33cd2d8450b
#
_entry.id   720abd7e331d57962239b33cd2d8450b
#
_cell.length_a   1.000
_cell.length_b   1.000
_cell.length_c   1.000
_cell.angle_alpha   90.00
_cell.angle_beta   90.00
_cell.angle_gamma   90.00
#
_symmetry.space_group_name_H-M   'P 1'
#
loop_
_entity.id
_entity.type
_entity.pdbx_description
1 polymer ?
#
loop_
_entity_poly.entity_id
_entity_poly.type
_entity_poly.pdbx_seq_one_letter_code
_entity_poly.pdbx_strand_id
1 'polypeptide(L)'
;MTDEQNGNAGAASPFGGMQINFGAADAAPAGNGTLNPFGAISIISEGPDAPAVSQPAGPVGYTGDPGRTETHVLIIGSGPAGLTAAIYAARANLAPIVLAGSTPGGQLMLTSEVENYPGFPDGIDGPELMAKMRAQAERFGTQVVDVDIDRVDFSERPFRVWARGVEYRAQSVIIATGASALWLNLESEQRLRGRGVSACATCDGFFFRNREIAVVGGGDSAMEEANYLTKFASKVHLLHRREAFRASKIMIDRTYAHPKIDVHTNTEVAEVLGDAKVEGLKIRDTVTGDEQEVPMEGLFIAIGHKPNTDVFSDWLDVDEKGYLVAHDHTRSRIDGVFIAGDVHDHRYRQAVTAAGDGCKAAIDAERWLEQEGLAEHQTATAW
;
A
#
# COMPACT_ATOMS: atom_id res chain seq x y z
N MET A 1 -62.20 -0.99 -36.27
CA MET A 1 -62.99 0.10 -35.71
C MET A 1 -62.48 0.33 -34.31
N THR A 2 -61.91 1.52 -34.15
CA THR A 2 -61.76 2.39 -32.96
C THR A 2 -60.92 1.81 -31.82
N ASP A 3 -59.72 2.22 -31.64
CA ASP A 3 -59.15 3.36 -30.91
C ASP A 3 -59.73 3.56 -29.53
N GLU A 4 -58.85 3.45 -28.51
CA GLU A 4 -58.89 4.33 -27.36
C GLU A 4 -57.56 4.40 -26.59
N GLN A 5 -57.26 5.62 -26.21
CA GLN A 5 -56.03 6.13 -25.65
C GLN A 5 -55.96 5.89 -24.15
N ASN A 6 -54.75 5.62 -23.70
CA ASN A 6 -54.40 5.53 -22.29
C ASN A 6 -53.74 6.85 -21.82
N GLY A 7 -54.36 7.47 -20.84
CA GLY A 7 -53.74 8.56 -20.07
C GLY A 7 -52.88 8.01 -18.95
N ASN A 8 -51.62 8.39 -18.93
CA ASN A 8 -50.68 8.09 -17.85
C ASN A 8 -50.37 9.40 -17.11
N ALA A 9 -50.81 9.49 -15.85
CA ALA A 9 -50.49 10.58 -14.97
C ALA A 9 -49.11 10.37 -14.34
N GLY A 10 -48.14 11.18 -14.75
CA GLY A 10 -46.81 11.16 -14.22
C GLY A 10 -46.70 11.77 -12.84
N ALA A 11 -46.05 11.05 -11.92
CA ALA A 11 -45.56 11.58 -10.66
C ALA A 11 -44.20 12.25 -10.87
N ALA A 12 -44.08 13.53 -10.48
CA ALA A 12 -42.86 14.31 -10.60
C ALA A 12 -41.80 13.84 -9.60
N SER A 13 -40.59 13.62 -10.10
CA SER A 13 -39.39 13.34 -9.31
C SER A 13 -38.80 14.67 -8.79
N PRO A 14 -38.29 14.74 -7.53
CA PRO A 14 -37.82 15.98 -6.92
C PRO A 14 -36.35 16.33 -7.24
N PHE A 15 -35.70 15.65 -8.19
CA PHE A 15 -34.35 16.00 -8.61
C PHE A 15 -34.32 16.52 -10.03
N GLY A 16 -34.08 17.85 -10.17
CA GLY A 16 -33.96 18.55 -11.43
C GLY A 16 -32.93 17.89 -12.36
N GLY A 17 -33.33 17.72 -13.61
CA GLY A 17 -32.54 17.03 -14.63
C GLY A 17 -31.28 17.80 -15.02
N MET A 18 -30.13 17.17 -14.81
CA MET A 18 -28.88 17.52 -15.43
C MET A 18 -28.76 16.70 -16.71
N GLN A 19 -28.94 17.33 -17.87
CA GLN A 19 -28.65 16.69 -19.16
C GLN A 19 -27.15 16.71 -19.40
N ILE A 20 -26.54 15.52 -19.42
CA ILE A 20 -25.15 15.35 -19.88
C ILE A 20 -25.20 15.13 -21.39
N ASN A 21 -24.74 16.14 -22.15
CA ASN A 21 -24.58 16.06 -23.59
C ASN A 21 -23.26 15.38 -23.94
N PHE A 22 -23.29 14.14 -24.42
CA PHE A 22 -22.13 13.52 -25.06
C PHE A 22 -22.00 14.09 -26.48
N GLY A 23 -21.06 15.00 -26.67
CA GLY A 23 -20.68 15.49 -27.99
C GLY A 23 -20.13 14.36 -28.86
N ALA A 24 -20.69 14.20 -30.04
CA ALA A 24 -20.16 13.27 -31.04
C ALA A 24 -18.76 13.71 -31.47
N ALA A 25 -17.80 12.80 -31.39
CA ALA A 25 -16.46 13.01 -31.91
C ALA A 25 -16.47 12.89 -33.45
N ASP A 26 -16.07 13.94 -34.13
CA ASP A 26 -15.85 13.97 -35.58
C ASP A 26 -14.72 13.02 -36.00
N ALA A 27 -14.95 12.28 -37.04
CA ALA A 27 -14.02 11.32 -37.61
C ALA A 27 -12.82 12.04 -38.27
N ALA A 28 -11.62 11.72 -37.87
CA ALA A 28 -10.37 12.07 -38.54
C ALA A 28 -9.87 10.93 -39.46
N PRO A 29 -9.14 11.23 -40.53
CA PRO A 29 -8.91 10.30 -41.64
C PRO A 29 -7.86 9.24 -41.38
N ALA A 30 -8.01 8.10 -42.05
CA ALA A 30 -7.16 6.92 -41.97
C ALA A 30 -5.70 7.21 -42.35
N GLY A 31 -4.79 6.96 -41.40
CA GLY A 31 -3.37 6.83 -41.65
C GLY A 31 -2.89 5.49 -41.10
N ASN A 32 -2.30 4.67 -41.97
CA ASN A 32 -1.66 3.42 -41.58
C ASN A 32 -0.47 3.65 -40.65
N GLY A 33 -0.64 3.37 -39.39
CA GLY A 33 0.42 3.33 -38.38
C GLY A 33 0.10 2.27 -37.36
N THR A 34 0.95 1.29 -37.22
CA THR A 34 0.90 0.28 -36.15
C THR A 34 0.90 0.96 -34.79
N LEU A 35 -0.22 0.85 -34.08
CA LEU A 35 -0.35 1.36 -32.72
C LEU A 35 0.54 0.52 -31.79
N ASN A 36 1.58 1.16 -31.25
CA ASN A 36 2.37 0.67 -30.14
C ASN A 36 1.54 0.89 -28.87
N PRO A 37 1.18 -0.14 -28.09
CA PRO A 37 0.32 0.02 -26.90
C PRO A 37 1.00 0.67 -25.71
N PHE A 38 2.25 1.09 -25.85
CA PHE A 38 2.97 1.86 -24.83
C PHE A 38 3.16 3.27 -25.38
N GLY A 39 2.41 4.23 -24.83
CA GLY A 39 2.53 5.64 -25.15
C GLY A 39 4.00 6.06 -25.09
N ALA A 40 4.44 6.76 -26.16
CA ALA A 40 5.80 7.25 -26.29
C ALA A 40 6.14 8.18 -25.12
N ILE A 41 7.02 7.72 -24.23
CA ILE A 41 7.75 8.60 -23.33
C ILE A 41 8.66 9.44 -24.27
N SER A 42 8.34 10.73 -24.41
CA SER A 42 9.21 11.67 -25.08
C SER A 42 10.51 11.78 -24.28
N ILE A 43 11.57 11.15 -24.77
CA ILE A 43 12.91 11.41 -24.27
C ILE A 43 13.23 12.85 -24.71
N ILE A 44 13.20 13.77 -23.77
CA ILE A 44 13.75 15.11 -23.97
C ILE A 44 15.26 14.89 -24.06
N SER A 45 15.85 15.16 -25.25
CA SER A 45 17.28 15.12 -25.46
C SER A 45 17.94 16.11 -24.49
N GLU A 46 18.88 15.60 -23.69
CA GLU A 46 19.68 16.40 -22.79
C GLU A 46 20.46 17.47 -23.59
N GLY A 47 20.12 18.74 -23.36
CA GLY A 47 20.96 19.83 -23.69
C GLY A 47 22.08 20.01 -22.63
N PRO A 48 23.20 20.63 -22.92
CA PRO A 48 24.39 20.73 -22.05
C PRO A 48 24.18 21.53 -20.74
N ASP A 49 22.97 21.98 -20.42
CA ASP A 49 22.66 22.82 -19.25
C ASP A 49 21.57 22.19 -18.34
N ALA A 50 21.41 20.90 -18.33
CA ALA A 50 20.52 20.27 -17.33
C ALA A 50 21.14 20.40 -15.93
N PRO A 51 20.41 20.94 -14.91
CA PRO A 51 20.93 20.99 -13.55
C PRO A 51 21.16 19.56 -13.06
N ALA A 52 22.34 19.30 -12.50
CA ALA A 52 22.70 18.02 -11.93
C ALA A 52 21.62 17.57 -10.95
N VAL A 53 21.01 16.39 -11.18
CA VAL A 53 20.12 15.75 -10.21
C VAL A 53 20.98 15.47 -8.98
N SER A 54 20.79 16.28 -7.93
CA SER A 54 21.45 16.06 -6.65
C SER A 54 21.01 14.72 -6.11
N GLN A 55 21.97 13.84 -5.81
CA GLN A 55 21.73 12.63 -5.04
C GLN A 55 20.96 13.02 -3.77
N PRO A 56 19.98 12.18 -3.31
CA PRO A 56 19.31 12.46 -2.07
C PRO A 56 20.36 12.59 -0.96
N ALA A 57 20.42 13.75 -0.35
CA ALA A 57 21.28 13.99 0.80
C ALA A 57 20.95 12.92 1.87
N GLY A 58 21.99 12.31 2.44
CA GLY A 58 21.85 11.41 3.57
C GLY A 58 21.01 12.04 4.70
N PRO A 59 20.62 11.29 5.74
CA PRO A 59 19.59 11.71 6.69
C PRO A 59 19.97 13.08 7.30
N VAL A 60 19.32 14.12 6.79
CA VAL A 60 19.43 15.47 7.34
C VAL A 60 18.79 15.42 8.69
N GLY A 61 19.55 15.65 9.75
CA GLY A 61 18.99 15.82 11.08
C GLY A 61 17.87 16.86 11.01
N TYR A 62 16.68 16.51 11.50
CA TYR A 62 15.55 17.43 11.57
C TYR A 62 15.99 18.69 12.33
N THR A 63 16.16 19.79 11.64
CA THR A 63 16.56 21.10 12.18
C THR A 63 15.37 22.06 12.22
N GLY A 64 14.14 21.56 11.91
CA GLY A 64 12.93 22.35 11.85
C GLY A 64 12.26 22.54 13.21
N ASP A 65 11.38 23.52 13.29
CA ASP A 65 10.42 23.65 14.37
C ASP A 65 9.55 22.38 14.40
N PRO A 66 9.49 21.62 15.51
CA PRO A 66 8.63 20.44 15.59
C PRO A 66 7.13 20.76 15.45
N GLY A 67 6.76 22.04 15.44
CA GLY A 67 5.38 22.51 15.47
C GLY A 67 4.75 22.17 16.82
N ARG A 68 3.46 21.78 16.79
CA ARG A 68 2.76 21.28 17.99
C ARG A 68 3.37 19.94 18.41
N THR A 69 3.57 19.75 19.70
CA THR A 69 4.03 18.49 20.30
C THR A 69 2.97 17.87 21.23
N GLU A 70 1.82 18.53 21.40
CA GLU A 70 0.68 18.03 22.16
C GLU A 70 -0.57 17.96 21.26
N THR A 71 -1.35 16.88 21.40
CA THR A 71 -2.53 16.63 20.58
C THR A 71 -3.53 15.72 21.30
N HIS A 72 -4.79 15.71 20.85
CA HIS A 72 -5.76 14.72 21.27
C HIS A 72 -5.45 13.34 20.64
N VAL A 73 -5.04 13.32 19.36
CA VAL A 73 -4.76 12.08 18.61
C VAL A 73 -3.40 12.17 17.93
N LEU A 74 -2.49 11.30 18.30
CA LEU A 74 -1.23 11.09 17.61
C LEU A 74 -1.34 9.87 16.71
N ILE A 75 -0.97 10.01 15.45
CA ILE A 75 -1.00 8.93 14.46
C ILE A 75 0.42 8.57 14.08
N ILE A 76 0.77 7.30 14.16
CA ILE A 76 2.11 6.81 13.84
C ILE A 76 2.04 6.03 12.54
N GLY A 77 2.62 6.60 11.47
CA GLY A 77 2.59 6.09 10.10
C GLY A 77 1.72 6.92 9.16
N SER A 78 2.15 7.04 7.90
CA SER A 78 1.56 7.88 6.86
C SER A 78 1.15 7.12 5.60
N GLY A 79 0.99 5.80 5.69
CA GLY A 79 0.34 5.01 4.66
C GLY A 79 -1.16 5.33 4.56
N PRO A 80 -1.91 4.63 3.69
CA PRO A 80 -3.35 4.86 3.51
C PRO A 80 -4.15 4.81 4.82
N ALA A 81 -3.78 3.93 5.77
CA ALA A 81 -4.40 3.85 7.08
C ALA A 81 -4.20 5.13 7.90
N GLY A 82 -2.94 5.57 8.05
CA GLY A 82 -2.61 6.74 8.87
C GLY A 82 -3.16 8.04 8.31
N LEU A 83 -3.03 8.27 7.00
CA LEU A 83 -3.56 9.48 6.37
C LEU A 83 -5.10 9.50 6.37
N THR A 84 -5.77 8.35 6.22
CA THR A 84 -7.23 8.29 6.36
C THR A 84 -7.64 8.58 7.81
N ALA A 85 -6.96 7.98 8.79
CA ALA A 85 -7.21 8.29 10.19
C ALA A 85 -7.03 9.79 10.49
N ALA A 86 -5.99 10.41 9.93
CA ALA A 86 -5.72 11.84 10.07
C ALA A 86 -6.85 12.71 9.50
N ILE A 87 -7.37 12.37 8.33
CA ILE A 87 -8.51 13.08 7.71
C ILE A 87 -9.73 13.03 8.63
N TYR A 88 -10.07 11.84 9.13
CA TYR A 88 -11.26 11.67 9.99
C TYR A 88 -11.08 12.36 11.34
N ALA A 89 -9.95 12.19 12.01
CA ALA A 89 -9.66 12.85 13.28
C ALA A 89 -9.61 14.39 13.15
N ALA A 90 -9.02 14.91 12.06
CA ALA A 90 -8.99 16.35 11.82
C ALA A 90 -10.40 16.94 11.59
N ARG A 91 -11.27 16.21 10.86
CA ARG A 91 -12.66 16.62 10.64
C ARG A 91 -13.51 16.56 11.92
N ALA A 92 -13.11 15.73 12.88
CA ALA A 92 -13.66 15.69 14.23
C ALA A 92 -13.07 16.75 15.17
N ASN A 93 -12.29 17.71 14.67
CA ASN A 93 -11.60 18.76 15.42
C ASN A 93 -10.61 18.25 16.50
N LEU A 94 -10.07 17.05 16.32
CA LEU A 94 -9.13 16.46 17.27
C LEU A 94 -7.68 16.91 17.04
N ALA A 95 -7.47 17.82 16.08
CA ALA A 95 -6.18 18.42 15.74
C ALA A 95 -5.02 17.40 15.67
N PRO A 96 -5.11 16.35 14.82
CA PRO A 96 -4.15 15.26 14.85
C PRO A 96 -2.74 15.67 14.43
N ILE A 97 -1.75 14.95 14.96
CA ILE A 97 -0.36 14.98 14.52
C ILE A 97 -0.05 13.61 13.92
N VAL A 98 0.55 13.57 12.73
CA VAL A 98 1.05 12.35 12.09
C VAL A 98 2.56 12.34 12.15
N LEU A 99 3.14 11.31 12.77
CA LEU A 99 4.56 10.99 12.64
C LEU A 99 4.71 10.01 11.46
N ALA A 100 5.16 10.55 10.35
CA ALA A 100 5.00 9.91 9.04
C ALA A 100 6.07 8.86 8.72
N GLY A 101 7.14 8.80 9.50
CA GLY A 101 8.33 8.01 9.20
C GLY A 101 9.30 8.74 8.26
N SER A 102 10.48 8.17 8.09
CA SER A 102 11.51 8.67 7.15
C SER A 102 11.16 8.39 5.69
N THR A 103 10.21 7.49 5.44
CA THR A 103 9.69 7.15 4.11
C THR A 103 8.18 7.40 4.08
N PRO A 104 7.75 8.68 4.07
CA PRO A 104 6.33 9.02 4.16
C PRO A 104 5.55 8.48 2.96
N GLY A 105 4.32 7.99 3.21
CA GLY A 105 3.45 7.39 2.20
C GLY A 105 3.45 5.85 2.17
N GLY A 106 4.43 5.21 2.83
CA GLY A 106 4.46 3.75 2.99
C GLY A 106 4.69 2.99 1.68
N GLN A 107 4.15 1.78 1.58
CA GLN A 107 4.43 0.85 0.47
C GLN A 107 3.98 1.37 -0.90
N LEU A 108 2.97 2.23 -0.98
CA LEU A 108 2.52 2.82 -2.24
C LEU A 108 3.55 3.75 -2.89
N MET A 109 4.52 4.26 -2.13
CA MET A 109 5.63 5.04 -2.69
C MET A 109 6.58 4.21 -3.58
N LEU A 110 6.49 2.87 -3.50
CA LEU A 110 7.29 1.93 -4.26
C LEU A 110 6.53 1.31 -5.45
N THR A 111 5.29 1.73 -5.67
CA THR A 111 4.38 1.22 -6.71
C THR A 111 4.21 2.29 -7.79
N SER A 112 4.29 1.88 -9.05
CA SER A 112 4.09 2.79 -10.18
C SER A 112 2.62 3.14 -10.39
N GLU A 113 1.77 2.14 -10.61
CA GLU A 113 0.36 2.33 -10.95
C GLU A 113 -0.55 1.58 -10.00
N VAL A 114 -1.59 2.25 -9.51
CA VAL A 114 -2.62 1.72 -8.62
C VAL A 114 -3.96 1.79 -9.34
N GLU A 115 -4.45 0.64 -9.82
CA GLU A 115 -5.72 0.54 -10.56
C GLU A 115 -6.89 0.08 -9.67
N ASN A 116 -6.59 -0.42 -8.47
CA ASN A 116 -7.56 -1.05 -7.57
C ASN A 116 -7.98 -0.17 -6.38
N TYR A 117 -7.62 1.12 -6.39
CA TYR A 117 -8.13 2.08 -5.41
C TYR A 117 -9.34 2.81 -5.99
N PRO A 118 -10.55 2.69 -5.40
CA PRO A 118 -11.76 3.28 -5.97
C PRO A 118 -11.68 4.80 -6.10
N GLY A 119 -12.23 5.35 -7.20
CA GLY A 119 -12.27 6.78 -7.48
C GLY A 119 -11.31 7.23 -8.59
N PHE A 120 -10.47 6.32 -9.09
CA PHE A 120 -9.52 6.57 -10.17
C PHE A 120 -9.73 5.57 -11.31
N PRO A 121 -10.66 5.86 -12.25
CA PRO A 121 -11.05 4.91 -13.30
C PRO A 121 -9.91 4.58 -14.28
N ASP A 122 -8.96 5.49 -14.44
CA ASP A 122 -7.80 5.33 -15.30
C ASP A 122 -6.52 4.93 -14.54
N GLY A 123 -6.67 4.52 -13.26
CA GLY A 123 -5.53 4.31 -12.37
C GLY A 123 -4.95 5.61 -11.82
N ILE A 124 -4.01 5.50 -10.92
CA ILE A 124 -3.23 6.62 -10.36
C ILE A 124 -1.84 6.13 -9.97
N ASP A 125 -0.81 6.95 -10.15
CA ASP A 125 0.51 6.68 -9.62
C ASP A 125 0.49 6.60 -8.08
N GLY A 126 1.17 5.60 -7.51
CA GLY A 126 1.15 5.38 -6.06
C GLY A 126 1.65 6.58 -5.26
N PRO A 127 2.80 7.18 -5.57
CA PRO A 127 3.27 8.44 -4.98
C PRO A 127 2.27 9.58 -5.14
N GLU A 128 1.61 9.71 -6.29
CA GLU A 128 0.59 10.75 -6.52
C GLU A 128 -0.63 10.56 -5.62
N LEU A 129 -1.10 9.31 -5.46
CA LEU A 129 -2.20 8.99 -4.55
C LEU A 129 -1.85 9.40 -3.11
N MET A 130 -0.64 9.05 -2.65
CA MET A 130 -0.20 9.39 -1.30
C MET A 130 -0.04 10.89 -1.10
N ALA A 131 0.47 11.62 -2.10
CA ALA A 131 0.56 13.07 -2.06
C ALA A 131 -0.83 13.73 -1.96
N LYS A 132 -1.83 13.22 -2.69
CA LYS A 132 -3.22 13.70 -2.62
C LYS A 132 -3.85 13.43 -1.24
N MET A 133 -3.64 12.23 -0.67
CA MET A 133 -4.15 11.90 0.66
C MET A 133 -3.50 12.77 1.75
N ARG A 134 -2.18 13.02 1.66
CA ARG A 134 -1.47 13.92 2.58
C ARG A 134 -2.00 15.34 2.48
N ALA A 135 -2.10 15.90 1.28
CA ALA A 135 -2.65 17.24 1.06
C ALA A 135 -4.08 17.38 1.58
N GLN A 136 -4.88 16.31 1.47
CA GLN A 136 -6.24 16.28 2.02
C GLN A 136 -6.23 16.32 3.56
N ALA A 137 -5.35 15.56 4.23
CA ALA A 137 -5.22 15.59 5.68
C ALA A 137 -4.73 16.95 6.17
N GLU A 138 -3.70 17.51 5.55
CA GLU A 138 -3.15 18.84 5.86
C GLU A 138 -4.18 19.96 5.66
N ARG A 139 -5.02 19.88 4.62
CA ARG A 139 -6.12 20.82 4.38
C ARG A 139 -7.11 20.92 5.54
N PHE A 140 -7.32 19.83 6.28
CA PHE A 140 -8.16 19.79 7.47
C PHE A 140 -7.41 20.14 8.77
N GLY A 141 -6.14 20.57 8.68
CA GLY A 141 -5.37 21.02 9.83
C GLY A 141 -4.54 19.93 10.52
N THR A 142 -4.36 18.77 9.88
CA THR A 142 -3.40 17.77 10.34
C THR A 142 -1.98 18.32 10.23
N GLN A 143 -1.20 18.19 11.30
CA GLN A 143 0.24 18.39 11.23
C GLN A 143 0.93 17.08 10.85
N VAL A 144 1.69 17.05 9.77
CA VAL A 144 2.47 15.89 9.33
C VAL A 144 3.95 16.16 9.53
N VAL A 145 4.64 15.28 10.23
CA VAL A 145 6.07 15.38 10.55
C VAL A 145 6.78 14.14 10.00
N ASP A 146 7.74 14.36 9.08
CA ASP A 146 8.46 13.28 8.39
C ASP A 146 9.64 12.78 9.25
N VAL A 147 9.32 12.03 10.32
CA VAL A 147 10.28 11.50 11.28
C VAL A 147 9.90 10.09 11.73
N ASP A 148 10.91 9.26 11.92
CA ASP A 148 10.73 7.96 12.58
C ASP A 148 10.61 8.15 14.09
N ILE A 149 9.80 7.28 14.72
CA ILE A 149 9.72 7.22 16.16
C ILE A 149 10.85 6.37 16.72
N ASP A 150 11.39 6.80 17.88
CA ASP A 150 12.47 6.09 18.56
C ASP A 150 11.93 5.15 19.63
N ARG A 151 10.90 5.59 20.37
CA ARG A 151 10.29 4.86 21.48
C ARG A 151 8.92 5.41 21.83
N VAL A 152 8.16 4.62 22.57
CA VAL A 152 6.86 4.99 23.13
C VAL A 152 6.81 4.71 24.61
N ASP A 153 5.90 5.39 25.31
CA ASP A 153 5.55 5.10 26.70
C ASP A 153 4.03 5.27 26.85
N PHE A 154 3.37 4.15 27.05
CA PHE A 154 1.92 4.05 27.21
C PHE A 154 1.50 3.76 28.65
N SER A 155 2.38 4.00 29.64
CA SER A 155 2.10 3.72 31.06
C SER A 155 1.05 4.64 31.66
N GLU A 156 1.01 5.89 31.23
CA GLU A 156 0.09 6.92 31.71
C GLU A 156 -0.29 7.91 30.61
N ARG A 157 -1.42 8.58 30.76
CA ARG A 157 -1.88 9.65 29.85
C ARG A 157 -1.53 11.03 30.37
N PRO A 158 -1.17 11.98 29.48
CA PRO A 158 -1.03 11.82 28.03
C PRO A 158 0.11 10.87 27.68
N PHE A 159 -0.15 9.96 26.71
CA PHE A 159 0.86 9.04 26.19
C PHE A 159 2.04 9.81 25.59
N ARG A 160 3.23 9.24 25.69
CA ARG A 160 4.47 9.88 25.22
C ARG A 160 5.09 9.07 24.09
N VAL A 161 5.46 9.78 23.03
CA VAL A 161 6.15 9.22 21.85
C VAL A 161 7.35 10.09 21.55
N TRP A 162 8.52 9.50 21.38
CA TRP A 162 9.74 10.24 21.05
C TRP A 162 10.13 9.97 19.60
N ALA A 163 10.50 11.05 18.91
CA ALA A 163 10.99 11.03 17.54
C ALA A 163 12.14 12.03 17.41
N ARG A 164 13.32 11.55 17.06
CA ARG A 164 14.57 12.36 16.94
C ARG A 164 14.80 13.32 18.09
N GLY A 165 14.59 12.87 19.32
CA GLY A 165 14.79 13.64 20.53
C GLY A 165 13.66 14.60 20.91
N VAL A 166 12.60 14.71 20.12
CA VAL A 166 11.39 15.47 20.43
C VAL A 166 10.38 14.54 21.11
N GLU A 167 9.80 14.99 22.23
CA GLU A 167 8.71 14.30 22.92
C GLU A 167 7.36 14.83 22.42
N TYR A 168 6.52 13.94 21.91
CA TYR A 168 5.12 14.20 21.55
C TYR A 168 4.22 13.60 22.62
N ARG A 169 3.15 14.32 22.97
CA ARG A 169 2.17 13.92 23.99
C ARG A 169 0.77 13.84 23.38
N ALA A 170 0.06 12.76 23.65
CA ALA A 170 -1.28 12.55 23.11
C ALA A 170 -2.22 11.90 24.12
N GLN A 171 -3.49 12.27 24.08
CA GLN A 171 -4.52 11.59 24.86
C GLN A 171 -4.85 10.20 24.28
N SER A 172 -4.76 10.07 22.94
CA SER A 172 -4.98 8.84 22.20
C SER A 172 -3.90 8.66 21.12
N VAL A 173 -3.58 7.40 20.79
CA VAL A 173 -2.61 7.04 19.75
C VAL A 173 -3.22 6.06 18.77
N ILE A 174 -3.02 6.30 17.46
CA ILE A 174 -3.36 5.35 16.40
C ILE A 174 -2.07 4.84 15.76
N ILE A 175 -1.85 3.52 15.83
CA ILE A 175 -0.70 2.85 15.23
C ILE A 175 -1.07 2.37 13.84
N ALA A 176 -0.44 2.95 12.82
CA ALA A 176 -0.68 2.70 11.40
C ALA A 176 0.62 2.51 10.61
N THR A 177 1.61 1.87 11.25
CA THR A 177 2.98 1.72 10.74
C THR A 177 3.11 0.70 9.61
N GLY A 178 2.06 -0.09 9.35
CA GLY A 178 2.00 -1.04 8.25
C GLY A 178 2.95 -2.23 8.40
N ALA A 179 3.26 -2.87 7.26
CA ALA A 179 4.19 -3.97 7.16
C ALA A 179 5.09 -3.78 5.94
N SER A 180 6.32 -4.23 6.03
CA SER A 180 7.29 -4.16 4.95
C SER A 180 7.39 -5.51 4.25
N ALA A 181 7.32 -5.53 2.92
CA ALA A 181 7.61 -6.75 2.16
C ALA A 181 9.06 -7.17 2.40
N LEU A 182 9.27 -8.49 2.53
CA LEU A 182 10.61 -9.05 2.56
C LEU A 182 11.12 -9.20 1.12
N TRP A 183 12.40 -8.90 0.93
CA TRP A 183 13.06 -8.90 -0.36
C TRP A 183 14.25 -9.88 -0.36
N LEU A 184 14.72 -10.25 -1.55
CA LEU A 184 15.91 -11.10 -1.69
C LEU A 184 17.20 -10.34 -1.37
N ASN A 185 17.13 -9.00 -1.32
CA ASN A 185 18.26 -8.09 -1.09
C ASN A 185 19.31 -8.12 -2.21
N LEU A 186 18.88 -8.38 -3.45
CA LEU A 186 19.72 -8.26 -4.63
C LEU A 186 19.69 -6.81 -5.14
N GLU A 187 20.82 -6.27 -5.56
CA GLU A 187 20.90 -4.93 -6.15
C GLU A 187 20.03 -4.82 -7.41
N SER A 188 20.06 -5.87 -8.26
CA SER A 188 19.24 -5.97 -9.47
C SER A 188 17.74 -6.02 -9.18
N GLU A 189 17.33 -6.71 -8.10
CA GLU A 189 15.95 -6.71 -7.61
C GLU A 189 15.50 -5.28 -7.25
N GLN A 190 16.33 -4.57 -6.46
CA GLN A 190 15.99 -3.21 -6.02
C GLN A 190 15.84 -2.24 -7.19
N ARG A 191 16.72 -2.32 -8.18
CA ARG A 191 16.71 -1.49 -9.39
C ARG A 191 15.44 -1.68 -10.23
N LEU A 192 14.89 -2.90 -10.24
CA LEU A 192 13.75 -3.27 -11.08
C LEU A 192 12.41 -3.37 -10.34
N ARG A 193 12.34 -2.91 -9.07
CA ARG A 193 11.05 -2.79 -8.34
C ARG A 193 10.11 -1.85 -9.09
N GLY A 194 8.84 -2.27 -9.25
CA GLY A 194 7.85 -1.55 -10.05
C GLY A 194 8.12 -1.58 -11.56
N ARG A 195 9.20 -2.26 -12.00
CA ARG A 195 9.56 -2.42 -13.41
C ARG A 195 9.63 -3.90 -13.81
N GLY A 196 8.73 -4.69 -13.25
CA GLY A 196 8.66 -6.14 -13.44
C GLY A 196 8.99 -6.96 -12.19
N VAL A 197 9.54 -6.35 -11.14
CA VAL A 197 9.68 -6.96 -9.81
C VAL A 197 8.59 -6.42 -8.90
N SER A 198 7.79 -7.31 -8.31
CA SER A 198 6.66 -7.00 -7.42
C SER A 198 6.69 -7.89 -6.16
N ALA A 199 6.01 -7.46 -5.11
CA ALA A 199 5.73 -8.23 -3.89
C ALA A 199 4.21 -8.35 -3.62
N CYS A 200 3.36 -8.06 -4.64
CA CYS A 200 1.90 -8.11 -4.51
C CYS A 200 1.26 -8.66 -5.78
N ALA A 201 0.89 -9.93 -5.78
CA ALA A 201 0.22 -10.56 -6.92
C ALA A 201 -1.15 -9.94 -7.22
N THR A 202 -1.90 -9.53 -6.20
CA THR A 202 -3.22 -8.93 -6.36
C THR A 202 -3.17 -7.50 -6.89
N CYS A 203 -2.06 -6.80 -6.66
CA CYS A 203 -1.84 -5.45 -7.17
C CYS A 203 -1.42 -5.48 -8.65
N ASP A 204 -0.41 -6.27 -8.97
CA ASP A 204 0.33 -6.16 -10.22
C ASP A 204 0.07 -7.30 -11.22
N GLY A 205 -0.61 -8.37 -10.80
CA GLY A 205 -0.82 -9.56 -11.63
C GLY A 205 -1.48 -9.28 -12.99
N PHE A 206 -2.35 -8.26 -13.04
CA PHE A 206 -3.03 -7.85 -14.27
C PHE A 206 -2.06 -7.39 -15.36
N PHE A 207 -0.96 -6.72 -15.03
CA PHE A 207 0.04 -6.22 -15.98
C PHE A 207 0.85 -7.33 -16.67
N PHE A 208 0.75 -8.57 -16.16
CA PHE A 208 1.50 -9.73 -16.68
C PHE A 208 0.64 -10.69 -17.48
N ARG A 209 -0.41 -10.19 -18.16
CA ARG A 209 -1.24 -11.01 -19.04
C ARG A 209 -0.45 -11.63 -20.18
N ASN A 210 -0.64 -12.95 -20.35
CA ASN A 210 0.01 -13.78 -21.36
C ASN A 210 1.55 -13.78 -21.29
N ARG A 211 2.13 -13.44 -20.15
CA ARG A 211 3.59 -13.44 -19.92
C ARG A 211 4.02 -14.64 -19.11
N GLU A 212 5.29 -15.03 -19.27
CA GLU A 212 5.96 -16.00 -18.39
C GLU A 212 6.59 -15.25 -17.23
N ILE A 213 6.27 -15.68 -16.01
CA ILE A 213 6.68 -14.99 -14.78
C ILE A 213 7.17 -15.98 -13.73
N ALA A 214 8.00 -15.49 -12.82
CA ALA A 214 8.46 -16.26 -11.68
C ALA A 214 7.83 -15.75 -10.37
N VAL A 215 7.58 -16.68 -9.44
CA VAL A 215 7.22 -16.42 -8.04
C VAL A 215 8.28 -17.05 -7.15
N VAL A 216 8.84 -16.29 -6.21
CA VAL A 216 9.82 -16.80 -5.25
C VAL A 216 9.16 -16.95 -3.89
N GLY A 217 9.19 -18.17 -3.35
CA GLY A 217 8.69 -18.42 -2.02
C GLY A 217 8.47 -19.91 -1.72
N GLY A 218 7.98 -20.22 -0.53
CA GLY A 218 7.78 -21.63 -0.12
C GLY A 218 6.78 -21.80 1.02
N GLY A 219 6.03 -20.77 1.38
CA GLY A 219 4.91 -20.82 2.30
C GLY A 219 3.56 -20.75 1.59
N ASP A 220 2.47 -20.78 2.35
CA ASP A 220 1.09 -20.70 1.81
C ASP A 220 0.89 -19.45 0.94
N SER A 221 1.42 -18.29 1.34
CA SER A 221 1.33 -17.06 0.54
C SER A 221 1.93 -17.21 -0.85
N ALA A 222 3.09 -17.88 -0.99
CA ALA A 222 3.70 -18.11 -2.29
C ALA A 222 2.85 -19.02 -3.18
N MET A 223 2.23 -20.04 -2.59
CA MET A 223 1.31 -20.94 -3.30
C MET A 223 0.04 -20.19 -3.72
N GLU A 224 -0.53 -19.37 -2.85
CA GLU A 224 -1.71 -18.55 -3.14
C GLU A 224 -1.42 -17.55 -4.27
N GLU A 225 -0.30 -16.84 -4.20
CA GLU A 225 0.11 -15.88 -5.22
C GLU A 225 0.40 -16.55 -6.56
N ALA A 226 1.14 -17.67 -6.56
CA ALA A 226 1.38 -18.43 -7.79
C ALA A 226 0.07 -18.89 -8.44
N ASN A 227 -0.85 -19.47 -7.65
CA ASN A 227 -2.17 -19.86 -8.16
C ASN A 227 -3.00 -18.66 -8.64
N TYR A 228 -2.96 -17.52 -7.95
CA TYR A 228 -3.68 -16.31 -8.36
C TYR A 228 -3.18 -15.79 -9.70
N LEU A 229 -1.86 -15.73 -9.88
CA LEU A 229 -1.21 -15.20 -11.09
C LEU A 229 -1.50 -16.03 -12.35
N THR A 230 -1.87 -17.31 -12.22
CA THR A 230 -2.30 -18.14 -13.37
C THR A 230 -3.53 -17.61 -14.08
N LYS A 231 -4.31 -16.71 -13.44
CA LYS A 231 -5.44 -16.02 -14.06
C LYS A 231 -5.00 -15.11 -15.21
N PHE A 232 -3.79 -14.61 -15.14
CA PHE A 232 -3.24 -13.62 -16.05
C PHE A 232 -2.10 -14.20 -16.89
N ALA A 233 -1.09 -14.77 -16.24
CA ALA A 233 0.12 -15.28 -16.86
C ALA A 233 -0.15 -16.45 -17.81
N SER A 234 0.65 -16.57 -18.84
CA SER A 234 0.71 -17.77 -19.68
C SER A 234 1.31 -18.95 -18.92
N LYS A 235 2.34 -18.66 -18.10
CA LYS A 235 3.03 -19.62 -17.26
C LYS A 235 3.59 -18.95 -16.00
N VAL A 236 3.60 -19.68 -14.89
CA VAL A 236 4.15 -19.27 -13.59
C VAL A 236 5.21 -20.26 -13.17
N HIS A 237 6.42 -19.80 -12.92
CA HIS A 237 7.52 -20.60 -12.40
C HIS A 237 7.65 -20.33 -10.89
N LEU A 238 7.31 -21.33 -10.06
CA LEU A 238 7.47 -21.22 -8.61
C LEU A 238 8.87 -21.67 -8.21
N LEU A 239 9.68 -20.72 -7.77
CA LEU A 239 11.07 -20.96 -7.38
C LEU A 239 11.19 -21.08 -5.86
N HIS A 240 11.74 -22.18 -5.37
CA HIS A 240 11.95 -22.41 -3.95
C HIS A 240 13.38 -22.91 -3.67
N ARG A 241 14.09 -22.21 -2.79
CA ARG A 241 15.51 -22.48 -2.47
C ARG A 241 15.79 -23.78 -1.71
N ARG A 242 14.76 -24.51 -1.26
CA ARG A 242 14.86 -25.78 -0.54
C ARG A 242 14.13 -26.87 -1.28
N GLU A 243 14.40 -28.12 -0.92
CA GLU A 243 13.69 -29.27 -1.45
C GLU A 243 12.23 -29.31 -0.98
N ALA A 244 11.97 -29.02 0.31
CA ALA A 244 10.65 -29.11 0.92
C ALA A 244 10.03 -27.73 1.18
N PHE A 245 8.75 -27.59 0.84
CA PHE A 245 7.94 -26.41 1.14
C PHE A 245 7.50 -26.38 2.60
N ARG A 246 7.23 -25.17 3.11
CA ARG A 246 6.62 -24.94 4.43
C ARG A 246 5.10 -24.74 4.34
N ALA A 247 4.56 -24.66 3.14
CA ALA A 247 3.13 -24.50 2.88
C ALA A 247 2.34 -25.71 3.36
N SER A 248 1.04 -25.53 3.57
CA SER A 248 0.11 -26.61 3.89
C SER A 248 0.04 -27.61 2.72
N LYS A 249 -0.14 -28.91 3.06
CA LYS A 249 -0.18 -29.96 2.05
C LYS A 249 -1.23 -29.70 0.96
N ILE A 250 -2.39 -29.19 1.35
CA ILE A 250 -3.47 -28.90 0.40
C ILE A 250 -3.05 -27.81 -0.64
N MET A 251 -2.29 -26.82 -0.21
CA MET A 251 -1.78 -25.77 -1.12
C MET A 251 -0.68 -26.28 -2.02
N ILE A 252 0.21 -27.14 -1.50
CA ILE A 252 1.25 -27.80 -2.27
C ILE A 252 0.61 -28.66 -3.36
N ASP A 253 -0.31 -29.57 -2.99
CA ASP A 253 -0.99 -30.48 -3.93
C ASP A 253 -1.73 -29.68 -5.03
N ARG A 254 -2.40 -28.59 -4.66
CA ARG A 254 -3.10 -27.71 -5.59
C ARG A 254 -2.15 -27.02 -6.57
N THR A 255 -0.98 -26.58 -6.11
CA THR A 255 0.02 -25.89 -6.91
C THR A 255 0.65 -26.84 -7.92
N TYR A 256 1.04 -28.05 -7.48
CA TYR A 256 1.58 -29.08 -8.38
C TYR A 256 0.57 -29.59 -9.42
N ALA A 257 -0.72 -29.61 -9.09
CA ALA A 257 -1.78 -30.02 -10.00
C ALA A 257 -2.12 -28.97 -11.05
N HIS A 258 -1.67 -27.73 -10.91
CA HIS A 258 -2.06 -26.64 -11.78
C HIS A 258 -1.27 -26.62 -13.11
N PRO A 259 -1.91 -26.72 -14.29
CA PRO A 259 -1.22 -26.92 -15.58
C PRO A 259 -0.33 -25.75 -16.02
N LYS A 260 -0.55 -24.56 -15.46
CA LYS A 260 0.26 -23.37 -15.76
C LYS A 260 1.40 -23.13 -14.76
N ILE A 261 1.56 -23.97 -13.73
CA ILE A 261 2.60 -23.77 -12.72
C ILE A 261 3.68 -24.82 -12.89
N ASP A 262 4.92 -24.36 -13.11
CA ASP A 262 6.12 -25.20 -13.03
C ASP A 262 6.80 -24.94 -11.69
N VAL A 263 7.03 -26.01 -10.94
CA VAL A 263 7.65 -25.94 -9.62
C VAL A 263 9.13 -26.30 -9.69
N HIS A 264 9.97 -25.40 -9.23
CA HIS A 264 11.44 -25.57 -9.18
C HIS A 264 11.89 -25.49 -7.72
N THR A 265 12.16 -26.65 -7.12
CA THR A 265 12.80 -26.74 -5.80
C THR A 265 14.31 -26.62 -5.93
N ASN A 266 15.00 -26.41 -4.81
CA ASN A 266 16.44 -26.17 -4.76
C ASN A 266 16.92 -25.06 -5.71
N THR A 267 16.06 -24.07 -5.96
CA THR A 267 16.33 -23.00 -6.93
C THR A 267 16.17 -21.64 -6.28
N GLU A 268 17.19 -20.81 -6.40
CA GLU A 268 17.15 -19.41 -5.94
C GLU A 268 17.45 -18.45 -7.09
N VAL A 269 17.01 -17.21 -6.96
CA VAL A 269 17.37 -16.13 -7.87
C VAL A 269 18.69 -15.54 -7.44
N ALA A 270 19.70 -15.58 -8.31
CA ALA A 270 21.01 -14.99 -8.09
C ALA A 270 21.06 -13.54 -8.61
N GLU A 271 20.35 -13.25 -9.70
CA GLU A 271 20.28 -11.92 -10.30
C GLU A 271 18.98 -11.73 -11.09
N VAL A 272 18.46 -10.50 -11.13
CA VAL A 272 17.36 -10.11 -12.01
C VAL A 272 17.94 -9.39 -13.22
N LEU A 273 17.70 -9.92 -14.41
CA LEU A 273 18.28 -9.43 -15.66
C LEU A 273 17.33 -8.41 -16.33
N GLY A 274 17.93 -7.41 -16.96
CA GLY A 274 17.27 -6.32 -17.67
C GLY A 274 17.68 -4.95 -17.13
N ASP A 275 17.51 -3.92 -17.95
CA ASP A 275 17.88 -2.55 -17.59
C ASP A 275 16.66 -1.69 -17.26
N ALA A 276 15.71 -1.58 -18.19
CA ALA A 276 14.49 -0.78 -18.02
C ALA A 276 13.35 -1.58 -17.38
N LYS A 277 13.32 -2.90 -17.54
CA LYS A 277 12.33 -3.83 -17.02
C LYS A 277 12.97 -5.21 -16.85
N VAL A 278 12.26 -6.13 -16.19
CA VAL A 278 12.66 -7.53 -16.11
C VAL A 278 12.62 -8.17 -17.51
N GLU A 279 13.73 -8.79 -17.92
CA GLU A 279 13.89 -9.50 -19.19
C GLU A 279 14.29 -10.95 -18.97
N GLY A 280 14.77 -11.29 -17.78
CA GLY A 280 15.17 -12.64 -17.40
C GLY A 280 15.60 -12.72 -15.94
N LEU A 281 15.94 -13.93 -15.55
CA LEU A 281 16.52 -14.24 -14.24
C LEU A 281 17.77 -15.07 -14.42
N LYS A 282 18.80 -14.77 -13.64
CA LYS A 282 19.87 -15.73 -13.37
C LYS A 282 19.46 -16.52 -12.15
N ILE A 283 19.20 -17.80 -12.33
CA ILE A 283 18.83 -18.73 -11.27
C ILE A 283 20.01 -19.63 -10.94
N ARG A 284 20.09 -20.07 -9.68
CA ARG A 284 21.13 -20.94 -9.19
C ARG A 284 20.52 -22.16 -8.50
N ASP A 285 21.01 -23.34 -8.84
CA ASP A 285 20.72 -24.57 -8.08
C ASP A 285 21.47 -24.52 -6.75
N THR A 286 20.72 -24.62 -5.64
CA THR A 286 21.29 -24.49 -4.29
C THR A 286 22.06 -25.74 -3.81
N VAL A 287 21.98 -26.86 -4.55
CA VAL A 287 22.68 -28.11 -4.25
C VAL A 287 23.96 -28.21 -5.03
N THR A 288 23.94 -27.97 -6.35
CA THR A 288 25.11 -28.09 -7.23
C THR A 288 25.89 -26.79 -7.35
N GLY A 289 25.24 -25.64 -7.14
CA GLY A 289 25.80 -24.31 -7.37
C GLY A 289 25.78 -23.88 -8.84
N ASP A 290 25.21 -24.69 -9.74
CA ASP A 290 25.13 -24.36 -11.16
C ASP A 290 24.21 -23.17 -11.40
N GLU A 291 24.62 -22.25 -12.26
CA GLU A 291 23.85 -21.07 -12.64
C GLU A 291 23.40 -21.18 -14.09
N GLN A 292 22.19 -20.67 -14.35
CA GLN A 292 21.66 -20.52 -15.69
C GLN A 292 20.83 -19.25 -15.83
N GLU A 293 20.82 -18.68 -17.02
CA GLU A 293 19.94 -17.57 -17.36
C GLU A 293 18.66 -18.10 -18.02
N VAL A 294 17.52 -17.64 -17.53
CA VAL A 294 16.20 -18.00 -18.07
C VAL A 294 15.42 -16.73 -18.42
N PRO A 295 14.78 -16.70 -19.60
CA PRO A 295 13.94 -15.56 -19.96
C PRO A 295 12.72 -15.50 -19.05
N MET A 296 12.43 -14.35 -18.47
CA MET A 296 11.25 -14.06 -17.63
C MET A 296 10.82 -12.63 -17.84
N GLU A 297 9.52 -12.39 -17.84
CA GLU A 297 8.95 -11.05 -18.04
C GLU A 297 8.49 -10.40 -16.75
N GLY A 298 8.58 -11.12 -15.61
CA GLY A 298 8.26 -10.60 -14.29
C GLY A 298 8.70 -11.52 -13.17
N LEU A 299 8.90 -10.93 -12.00
CA LEU A 299 9.32 -11.62 -10.78
C LEU A 299 8.46 -11.15 -9.60
N PHE A 300 7.79 -12.10 -8.93
CA PHE A 300 6.99 -11.84 -7.72
C PHE A 300 7.70 -12.41 -6.50
N ILE A 301 7.94 -11.55 -5.50
CA ILE A 301 8.63 -11.91 -4.26
C ILE A 301 7.59 -12.22 -3.19
N ALA A 302 7.35 -13.51 -2.96
CA ALA A 302 6.34 -14.03 -2.03
C ALA A 302 6.99 -14.74 -0.82
N ILE A 303 8.05 -14.13 -0.25
CA ILE A 303 8.79 -14.68 0.90
C ILE A 303 8.28 -14.20 2.26
N GLY A 304 7.25 -13.35 2.26
CA GLY A 304 6.55 -12.85 3.43
C GLY A 304 6.69 -11.35 3.64
N HIS A 305 6.13 -10.90 4.76
CA HIS A 305 6.16 -9.50 5.20
C HIS A 305 6.62 -9.46 6.66
N LYS A 306 7.25 -8.37 7.05
CA LYS A 306 7.56 -8.06 8.44
C LYS A 306 6.69 -6.87 8.86
N PRO A 307 5.79 -7.03 9.84
CA PRO A 307 5.05 -5.90 10.39
C PRO A 307 6.00 -4.96 11.15
N ASN A 308 5.72 -3.65 11.09
CA ASN A 308 6.55 -2.62 11.71
C ASN A 308 6.10 -2.41 13.16
N THR A 309 6.37 -3.38 14.02
CA THR A 309 5.86 -3.51 15.40
C THR A 309 6.95 -3.43 16.47
N ASP A 310 8.22 -3.43 16.10
CA ASP A 310 9.35 -3.58 17.01
C ASP A 310 9.31 -2.60 18.21
N VAL A 311 8.86 -1.35 17.97
CA VAL A 311 8.79 -0.30 19.02
C VAL A 311 7.64 -0.50 20.01
N PHE A 312 6.65 -1.33 19.63
CA PHE A 312 5.41 -1.52 20.40
C PHE A 312 5.35 -2.86 21.13
N SER A 313 6.24 -3.80 20.81
CA SER A 313 6.19 -5.19 21.27
C SER A 313 6.22 -5.37 22.80
N ASP A 314 6.85 -4.44 23.51
CA ASP A 314 6.88 -4.44 24.99
C ASP A 314 5.57 -3.92 25.61
N TRP A 315 4.75 -3.24 24.82
CA TRP A 315 3.53 -2.58 25.27
C TRP A 315 2.25 -3.30 24.84
N LEU A 316 2.25 -3.84 23.65
CA LEU A 316 1.05 -4.38 22.98
C LEU A 316 1.23 -5.86 22.67
N ASP A 317 0.11 -6.55 22.55
CA ASP A 317 0.12 -7.95 22.15
C ASP A 317 0.45 -8.09 20.67
N VAL A 318 1.31 -9.06 20.38
CA VAL A 318 1.68 -9.47 19.03
C VAL A 318 1.33 -10.93 18.80
N ASP A 319 0.94 -11.27 17.59
CA ASP A 319 0.69 -12.66 17.21
C ASP A 319 2.00 -13.42 16.91
N GLU A 320 1.88 -14.72 16.60
CA GLU A 320 3.02 -15.58 16.28
C GLU A 320 3.84 -15.11 15.06
N LYS A 321 3.27 -14.23 14.22
CA LYS A 321 3.91 -13.65 13.04
C LYS A 321 4.45 -12.24 13.29
N GLY A 322 4.26 -11.72 14.51
CA GLY A 322 4.71 -10.39 14.94
C GLY A 322 3.75 -9.25 14.63
N TYR A 323 2.52 -9.53 14.15
CA TYR A 323 1.50 -8.51 13.91
C TYR A 323 0.82 -8.09 15.21
N LEU A 324 0.44 -6.81 15.33
CA LEU A 324 -0.32 -6.33 16.50
C LEU A 324 -1.69 -6.99 16.55
N VAL A 325 -2.14 -7.33 17.77
CA VAL A 325 -3.45 -7.91 18.01
C VAL A 325 -4.45 -6.82 18.37
N ALA A 326 -5.51 -6.69 17.56
CA ALA A 326 -6.67 -5.89 17.90
C ALA A 326 -7.69 -6.78 18.64
N HIS A 327 -8.12 -6.34 19.84
CA HIS A 327 -9.02 -7.13 20.72
C HIS A 327 -10.49 -6.86 20.42
N ASP A 328 -10.83 -5.61 20.12
CA ASP A 328 -12.19 -5.19 19.75
C ASP A 328 -12.08 -4.17 18.60
N HIS A 329 -12.34 -4.63 17.39
CA HIS A 329 -12.20 -3.86 16.16
C HIS A 329 -10.79 -3.25 15.98
N THR A 330 -10.59 -2.00 16.40
CA THR A 330 -9.30 -1.29 16.28
C THR A 330 -8.58 -1.12 17.62
N ARG A 331 -9.21 -1.54 18.74
CA ARG A 331 -8.68 -1.34 20.10
C ARG A 331 -7.53 -2.29 20.39
N SER A 332 -6.45 -1.77 20.94
CA SER A 332 -5.39 -2.58 21.55
C SER A 332 -5.76 -3.00 22.99
N ARG A 333 -4.87 -3.71 23.69
CA ARG A 333 -5.02 -3.99 25.12
C ARG A 333 -4.92 -2.75 26.02
N ILE A 334 -4.43 -1.63 25.47
CA ILE A 334 -4.28 -0.36 26.21
C ILE A 334 -5.39 0.60 25.76
N ASP A 335 -6.23 1.02 26.68
CA ASP A 335 -7.30 1.97 26.42
C ASP A 335 -6.75 3.30 25.91
N GLY A 336 -7.28 3.77 24.77
CA GLY A 336 -6.82 4.96 24.08
C GLY A 336 -5.72 4.70 23.03
N VAL A 337 -5.25 3.44 22.89
CA VAL A 337 -4.33 3.04 21.82
C VAL A 337 -5.07 2.16 20.82
N PHE A 338 -5.10 2.60 19.56
CA PHE A 338 -5.80 1.97 18.44
C PHE A 338 -4.83 1.50 17.36
N ILE A 339 -5.25 0.52 16.57
CA ILE A 339 -4.43 -0.15 15.57
C ILE A 339 -5.17 -0.09 14.22
N ALA A 340 -4.46 0.19 13.12
CA ALA A 340 -5.06 0.29 11.78
C ALA A 340 -4.13 -0.17 10.67
N GLY A 341 -4.68 -0.88 9.70
CA GLY A 341 -4.01 -1.30 8.47
C GLY A 341 -3.05 -2.48 8.65
N ASP A 342 -2.10 -2.59 7.75
CA ASP A 342 -1.27 -3.80 7.58
C ASP A 342 -0.38 -4.14 8.79
N VAL A 343 -0.29 -3.29 9.80
CA VAL A 343 0.40 -3.59 11.06
C VAL A 343 -0.31 -4.69 11.87
N HIS A 344 -1.60 -4.93 11.58
CA HIS A 344 -2.40 -6.02 12.15
C HIS A 344 -3.12 -6.88 11.09
N ASP A 345 -3.43 -6.30 9.92
CA ASP A 345 -4.07 -7.04 8.82
C ASP A 345 -3.00 -7.77 7.97
N HIS A 346 -2.68 -8.99 8.38
CA HIS A 346 -1.78 -9.85 7.61
C HIS A 346 -2.47 -10.55 6.42
N ARG A 347 -3.80 -10.41 6.27
CA ARG A 347 -4.61 -11.15 5.29
C ARG A 347 -4.81 -10.39 3.99
N TYR A 348 -5.30 -9.16 4.05
CA TYR A 348 -5.70 -8.42 2.85
C TYR A 348 -4.58 -7.56 2.29
N ARG A 349 -3.94 -6.74 3.12
CA ARG A 349 -2.82 -5.86 2.74
C ARG A 349 -3.11 -5.06 1.48
N GLN A 350 -4.27 -4.40 1.45
CA GLN A 350 -4.70 -3.55 0.35
C GLN A 350 -4.83 -2.10 0.81
N ALA A 351 -4.52 -1.15 -0.08
CA ALA A 351 -4.63 0.28 0.22
C ALA A 351 -6.02 0.67 0.70
N VAL A 352 -7.07 0.11 0.08
CA VAL A 352 -8.47 0.41 0.43
C VAL A 352 -8.88 -0.18 1.76
N THR A 353 -8.42 -1.40 2.12
CA THR A 353 -8.70 -1.99 3.44
C THR A 353 -7.96 -1.24 4.53
N ALA A 354 -6.70 -0.88 4.30
CA ALA A 354 -5.91 -0.05 5.21
C ALA A 354 -6.56 1.32 5.44
N ALA A 355 -7.04 1.99 4.38
CA ALA A 355 -7.79 3.23 4.51
C ALA A 355 -9.08 3.05 5.33
N GLY A 356 -9.81 1.94 5.09
CA GLY A 356 -11.00 1.58 5.87
C GLY A 356 -10.71 1.39 7.36
N ASP A 357 -9.58 0.75 7.69
CA ASP A 357 -9.16 0.57 9.08
C ASP A 357 -8.74 1.90 9.73
N GLY A 358 -8.06 2.77 8.98
CA GLY A 358 -7.77 4.13 9.44
C GLY A 358 -9.03 4.93 9.79
N CYS A 359 -10.06 4.83 8.96
CA CYS A 359 -11.37 5.41 9.23
C CYS A 359 -11.98 4.88 10.55
N LYS A 360 -12.00 3.54 10.72
CA LYS A 360 -12.53 2.90 11.93
C LYS A 360 -11.76 3.35 13.19
N ALA A 361 -10.42 3.32 13.14
CA ALA A 361 -9.59 3.70 14.27
C ALA A 361 -9.79 5.16 14.69
N ALA A 362 -9.95 6.07 13.73
CA ALA A 362 -10.23 7.47 14.03
C ALA A 362 -11.60 7.66 14.69
N ILE A 363 -12.63 6.97 14.22
CA ILE A 363 -13.98 7.01 14.80
C ILE A 363 -13.98 6.40 16.22
N ASP A 364 -13.26 5.30 16.41
CA ASP A 364 -13.16 4.66 17.72
C ASP A 364 -12.38 5.54 18.70
N ALA A 365 -11.32 6.23 18.25
CA ALA A 365 -10.55 7.18 19.04
C ALA A 365 -11.40 8.41 19.43
N GLU A 366 -12.16 8.98 18.49
CA GLU A 366 -13.08 10.09 18.73
C GLU A 366 -14.09 9.74 19.83
N ARG A 367 -14.82 8.63 19.65
CA ARG A 367 -15.84 8.18 20.61
C ARG A 367 -15.26 7.88 21.98
N TRP A 368 -14.08 7.29 22.02
CA TRP A 368 -13.38 7.00 23.26
C TRP A 368 -12.97 8.30 23.99
N LEU A 369 -12.41 9.29 23.26
CA LEU A 369 -12.05 10.59 23.83
C LEU A 369 -13.26 11.35 24.39
N GLU A 370 -14.42 11.27 23.71
CA GLU A 370 -15.67 11.82 24.20
C GLU A 370 -16.14 11.14 25.49
N GLN A 371 -16.11 9.81 25.52
CA GLN A 371 -16.50 9.03 26.71
C GLN A 371 -15.64 9.33 27.94
N GLU A 372 -14.35 9.55 27.73
CA GLU A 372 -13.39 9.89 28.80
C GLU A 372 -13.44 11.39 29.17
N GLY A 373 -14.21 12.21 28.46
CA GLY A 373 -14.26 13.66 28.66
C GLY A 373 -12.97 14.39 28.30
N LEU A 374 -12.18 13.80 27.38
CA LEU A 374 -10.87 14.31 26.93
C LEU A 374 -10.96 15.11 25.63
N ALA A 375 -12.09 15.06 24.93
CA ALA A 375 -12.42 15.93 23.82
C ALA A 375 -13.68 16.73 24.16
N GLU A 376 -13.61 18.05 24.04
CA GLU A 376 -14.81 18.88 24.14
C GLU A 376 -15.63 18.74 22.85
N HIS A 377 -16.94 18.55 22.97
CA HIS A 377 -17.88 18.75 21.88
C HIS A 377 -17.83 20.22 21.42
N GLN A 378 -16.89 20.56 20.56
CA GLN A 378 -16.96 21.85 19.88
C GLN A 378 -18.11 21.75 18.88
N THR A 379 -19.23 22.43 19.20
CA THR A 379 -20.30 22.68 18.23
C THR A 379 -19.66 23.24 16.96
N ALA A 380 -19.85 22.51 15.85
CA ALA A 380 -19.32 22.87 14.53
C ALA A 380 -19.50 24.35 14.26
N THR A 381 -18.45 25.14 14.33
CA THR A 381 -18.43 26.48 13.76
C THR A 381 -18.47 26.31 12.24
N ALA A 382 -19.41 26.94 11.61
CA ALA A 382 -19.73 26.85 10.18
C ALA A 382 -18.46 26.92 9.30
N TRP A 383 -18.37 25.98 8.36
CA TRP A 383 -17.40 25.94 7.28
C TRP A 383 -17.64 27.01 6.25
#